data_38b622edc761da7e97455012776c5a57
#
_entry.id   38b622edc761da7e97455012776c5a57
#
_cell.length_a   1.000
_cell.length_b   1.000
_cell.length_c   1.000
_cell.angle_alpha   90.00
_cell.angle_beta   90.00
_cell.angle_gamma   90.00
#
_symmetry.space_group_name_H-M   'P 1'
#
loop_
_entity.id
_entity.type
_entity.pdbx_description
1 polymer ?
#
loop_
_entity_poly.entity_id
_entity_poly.type
_entity_poly.pdbx_seq_one_letter_code
_entity_poly.pdbx_strand_id
1 'polypeptide(L)'
;LATNTSTLPVVEMAKVVKNPERVCGIHFFNPAQVLPLVEVVRPVTAGDETIRRAAEFVSTIGKDGVHVLDRAGFIVNALLFPYLNNAVRMFEDGTASMADIDTAMKGGCNFPMGPFALLDLVGLDTSLSILETLHASFGHENFAPRPMLRELVAKGRLGRKTKAGFYEY
;
A
#
# COMPACT_ATOMS: atom_id res chain seq x y z
N LEU A 1 -4.78 -16.51 -14.90
CA LEU A 1 -4.79 -16.51 -13.45
C LEU A 1 -4.41 -15.13 -12.95
N ALA A 2 -5.19 -14.56 -12.04
CA ALA A 2 -4.89 -13.25 -11.44
C ALA A 2 -4.78 -13.37 -9.92
N THR A 3 -3.86 -12.63 -9.32
CA THR A 3 -3.71 -12.51 -7.87
C THR A 3 -4.01 -11.08 -7.42
N ASN A 4 -4.55 -10.92 -6.21
CA ASN A 4 -4.82 -9.62 -5.59
C ASN A 4 -3.77 -9.27 -4.51
N THR A 5 -2.54 -9.79 -4.63
CA THR A 5 -1.46 -9.44 -3.70
C THR A 5 -1.20 -7.93 -3.72
N SER A 6 -0.87 -7.36 -2.57
CA SER A 6 -0.56 -5.93 -2.45
C SER A 6 0.94 -5.63 -2.41
N THR A 7 1.77 -6.63 -2.05
CA THR A 7 3.21 -6.42 -1.83
C THR A 7 4.07 -7.60 -2.26
N LEU A 8 3.50 -8.81 -2.30
CA LEU A 8 4.26 -10.00 -2.71
C LEU A 8 4.47 -10.01 -4.22
N PRO A 9 5.66 -10.36 -4.71
CA PRO A 9 5.96 -10.42 -6.14
C PRO A 9 5.05 -11.41 -6.87
N VAL A 10 4.37 -10.96 -7.91
CA VAL A 10 3.49 -11.79 -8.75
C VAL A 10 4.30 -12.85 -9.51
N VAL A 11 5.54 -12.52 -9.87
CA VAL A 11 6.46 -13.42 -10.55
C VAL A 11 6.75 -14.69 -9.74
N GLU A 12 6.81 -14.61 -8.41
CA GLU A 12 7.03 -15.80 -7.58
C GLU A 12 5.87 -16.79 -7.67
N MET A 13 4.64 -16.28 -7.77
CA MET A 13 3.46 -17.12 -8.00
C MET A 13 3.44 -17.68 -9.42
N ALA A 14 3.95 -16.93 -10.39
CA ALA A 14 4.05 -17.39 -11.78
C ALA A 14 5.04 -18.56 -11.97
N LYS A 15 6.10 -18.62 -11.15
CA LYS A 15 7.12 -19.67 -11.23
C LYS A 15 6.61 -21.09 -10.94
N VAL A 16 5.53 -21.21 -10.17
CA VAL A 16 5.01 -22.51 -9.70
C VAL A 16 3.85 -23.03 -10.54
N VAL A 17 3.45 -22.32 -11.59
CA VAL A 17 2.36 -22.73 -12.47
C VAL A 17 2.88 -23.22 -13.85
N LYS A 18 2.07 -24.04 -14.52
CA LYS A 18 2.43 -24.62 -15.84
C LYS A 18 2.58 -23.57 -16.95
N ASN A 19 1.80 -22.48 -16.86
CA ASN A 19 1.73 -21.44 -17.90
C ASN A 19 1.98 -20.06 -17.24
N PRO A 20 3.23 -19.70 -16.92
CA PRO A 20 3.57 -18.45 -16.24
C PRO A 20 3.19 -17.21 -17.05
N GLU A 21 3.16 -17.30 -18.39
CA GLU A 21 2.72 -16.22 -19.28
C GLU A 21 1.24 -15.86 -19.11
N ARG A 22 0.46 -16.71 -18.44
CA ARG A 22 -0.97 -16.49 -18.14
C ARG A 22 -1.23 -15.99 -16.74
N VAL A 23 -0.22 -15.52 -16.03
CA VAL A 23 -0.33 -14.98 -14.67
C VAL A 23 -0.11 -13.48 -14.68
N CYS A 24 -0.97 -12.74 -13.93
CA CYS A 24 -0.85 -11.30 -13.70
C CYS A 24 -1.35 -10.94 -12.29
N GLY A 25 -1.13 -9.71 -11.87
CA GLY A 25 -1.79 -9.14 -10.71
C GLY A 25 -2.98 -8.27 -11.14
N ILE A 26 -4.05 -8.31 -10.35
CA ILE A 26 -5.18 -7.37 -10.41
C ILE A 26 -5.39 -6.89 -8.98
N HIS A 27 -4.77 -5.77 -8.64
CA HIS A 27 -4.72 -5.25 -7.28
C HIS A 27 -5.82 -4.22 -7.05
N PHE A 28 -6.79 -4.59 -6.22
CA PHE A 28 -7.88 -3.72 -5.77
C PHE A 28 -7.50 -2.99 -4.48
N PHE A 29 -8.14 -1.85 -4.25
CA PHE A 29 -8.01 -1.07 -3.02
C PHE A 29 -9.27 -1.20 -2.17
N ASN A 30 -9.11 -1.33 -0.86
CA ASN A 30 -10.23 -1.48 0.07
C ASN A 30 -10.88 -0.12 0.44
N PRO A 31 -12.22 -0.03 0.40
CA PRO A 31 -13.20 -1.07 0.01
C PRO A 31 -13.25 -1.24 -1.51
N ALA A 32 -13.04 -2.47 -2.01
CA ALA A 32 -12.93 -2.74 -3.44
C ALA A 32 -14.18 -2.35 -4.26
N GLN A 33 -15.35 -2.39 -3.65
CA GLN A 33 -16.61 -1.98 -4.29
C GLN A 33 -16.73 -0.47 -4.43
N VAL A 34 -16.00 0.32 -3.62
CA VAL A 34 -16.11 1.78 -3.58
C VAL A 34 -14.98 2.45 -4.36
N LEU A 35 -13.73 2.03 -4.12
CA LEU A 35 -12.58 2.67 -4.75
C LEU A 35 -12.50 2.30 -6.24
N PRO A 36 -12.36 3.30 -7.15
CA PRO A 36 -12.39 3.05 -8.58
C PRO A 36 -11.09 2.44 -9.12
N LEU A 37 -9.95 2.68 -8.47
CA LEU A 37 -8.64 2.30 -8.95
C LEU A 37 -8.38 0.79 -8.87
N VAL A 38 -7.77 0.25 -9.92
CA VAL A 38 -7.18 -1.09 -9.96
C VAL A 38 -5.81 -1.04 -10.62
N GLU A 39 -4.79 -1.58 -9.99
CA GLU A 39 -3.48 -1.76 -10.60
C GLU A 39 -3.41 -3.11 -11.33
N VAL A 40 -3.19 -3.07 -12.64
CA VAL A 40 -2.91 -4.25 -13.48
C VAL A 40 -1.41 -4.49 -13.47
N VAL A 41 -1.00 -5.49 -12.71
CA VAL A 41 0.41 -5.77 -12.43
C VAL A 41 0.96 -6.79 -13.43
N ARG A 42 2.03 -6.37 -14.12
CA ARG A 42 2.71 -7.18 -15.14
C ARG A 42 4.01 -7.78 -14.60
N PRO A 43 4.05 -9.07 -14.23
CA PRO A 43 5.31 -9.76 -13.99
C PRO A 43 6.07 -9.96 -15.32
N VAL A 44 7.38 -10.14 -15.23
CA VAL A 44 8.26 -10.32 -16.40
C VAL A 44 7.87 -11.50 -17.29
N THR A 45 7.19 -12.48 -16.72
CA THR A 45 6.71 -13.69 -17.41
C THR A 45 5.40 -13.49 -18.16
N ALA A 46 4.62 -12.44 -17.86
CA ALA A 46 3.28 -12.28 -18.42
C ALA A 46 3.29 -11.96 -19.92
N GLY A 47 2.51 -12.71 -20.68
CA GLY A 47 2.26 -12.44 -22.09
C GLY A 47 1.36 -11.21 -22.29
N ASP A 48 1.49 -10.53 -23.43
CA ASP A 48 0.71 -9.32 -23.76
C ASP A 48 -0.80 -9.58 -23.74
N GLU A 49 -1.23 -10.74 -24.23
CA GLU A 49 -2.63 -11.14 -24.22
C GLU A 49 -3.20 -11.25 -22.81
N THR A 50 -2.42 -11.72 -21.84
CA THR A 50 -2.84 -11.82 -20.45
C THR A 50 -3.10 -10.43 -19.86
N ILE A 51 -2.22 -9.49 -20.13
CA ILE A 51 -2.35 -8.11 -19.65
C ILE A 51 -3.52 -7.40 -20.35
N ARG A 52 -3.68 -7.59 -21.66
CA ARG A 52 -4.82 -7.03 -22.39
C ARG A 52 -6.15 -7.50 -21.80
N ARG A 53 -6.30 -8.81 -21.58
CA ARG A 53 -7.52 -9.40 -20.98
C ARG A 53 -7.76 -8.93 -19.54
N ALA A 54 -6.68 -8.75 -18.77
CA ALA A 54 -6.80 -8.19 -17.41
C ALA A 54 -7.33 -6.74 -17.45
N ALA A 55 -6.79 -5.91 -18.33
CA ALA A 55 -7.25 -4.53 -18.51
C ALA A 55 -8.72 -4.46 -19.01
N GLU A 56 -9.10 -5.33 -19.95
CA GLU A 56 -10.49 -5.44 -20.41
C GLU A 56 -11.44 -5.84 -19.28
N PHE A 57 -11.05 -6.82 -18.48
CA PHE A 57 -11.83 -7.22 -17.30
C PHE A 57 -12.04 -6.04 -16.35
N VAL A 58 -10.96 -5.30 -16.00
CA VAL A 58 -11.03 -4.13 -15.13
C VAL A 58 -11.98 -3.08 -15.68
N SER A 59 -11.92 -2.80 -16.99
CA SER A 59 -12.86 -1.88 -17.67
C SER A 59 -14.31 -2.39 -17.62
N THR A 60 -14.52 -3.69 -17.86
CA THR A 60 -15.86 -4.31 -17.87
C THR A 60 -16.58 -4.17 -16.53
N ILE A 61 -15.83 -4.19 -15.42
CA ILE A 61 -16.39 -4.01 -14.07
C ILE A 61 -16.47 -2.53 -13.64
N GLY A 62 -16.26 -1.60 -14.58
CA GLY A 62 -16.38 -0.15 -14.34
C GLY A 62 -15.31 0.44 -13.44
N LYS A 63 -14.09 -0.13 -13.46
CA LYS A 63 -12.94 0.36 -12.68
C LYS A 63 -11.91 1.05 -13.57
N ASP A 64 -11.14 1.95 -12.97
CA ASP A 64 -10.04 2.66 -13.60
C ASP A 64 -8.75 1.82 -13.49
N GLY A 65 -8.36 1.19 -14.59
CA GLY A 65 -7.16 0.35 -14.65
C GLY A 65 -5.89 1.15 -14.91
N VAL A 66 -4.86 0.97 -14.10
CA VAL A 66 -3.51 1.49 -14.37
C VAL A 66 -2.52 0.34 -14.53
N HIS A 67 -1.59 0.46 -15.45
CA HIS A 67 -0.57 -0.56 -15.71
C HIS A 67 0.67 -0.30 -14.87
N VAL A 68 1.20 -1.35 -14.25
CA VAL A 68 2.40 -1.29 -13.44
C VAL A 68 3.24 -2.56 -13.60
N LEU A 69 4.55 -2.44 -13.53
CA LEU A 69 5.45 -3.59 -13.45
C LEU A 69 5.40 -4.22 -12.06
N ASP A 70 5.67 -5.52 -12.00
CA ASP A 70 5.72 -6.30 -10.77
C ASP A 70 6.95 -5.90 -9.93
N ARG A 71 6.76 -4.87 -9.10
CA ARG A 71 7.72 -4.37 -8.12
C ARG A 71 7.02 -4.20 -6.78
N ALA A 72 7.77 -4.32 -5.70
CA ALA A 72 7.21 -4.21 -4.35
C ALA A 72 6.40 -2.91 -4.16
N GLY A 73 5.16 -3.05 -3.68
CA GLY A 73 4.24 -1.94 -3.43
C GLY A 73 3.64 -1.29 -4.67
N PHE A 74 3.93 -1.79 -5.87
CA PHE A 74 3.43 -1.31 -7.17
C PHE A 74 3.56 0.22 -7.31
N ILE A 75 2.47 0.97 -7.48
CA ILE A 75 2.49 2.44 -7.52
C ILE A 75 2.05 3.02 -6.17
N VAL A 76 0.83 2.70 -5.74
CA VAL A 76 0.22 3.39 -4.61
C VAL A 76 0.98 3.13 -3.32
N ASN A 77 1.24 1.88 -2.98
CA ASN A 77 1.93 1.55 -1.73
C ASN A 77 3.39 2.02 -1.72
N ALA A 78 4.07 1.95 -2.88
CA ALA A 78 5.45 2.42 -3.01
C ALA A 78 5.59 3.95 -2.80
N LEU A 79 4.54 4.74 -3.08
CA LEU A 79 4.52 6.19 -2.86
C LEU A 79 3.91 6.55 -1.50
N LEU A 80 2.83 5.89 -1.11
CA LEU A 80 2.07 6.22 0.09
C LEU A 80 2.83 5.89 1.38
N PHE A 81 3.40 4.67 1.49
CA PHE A 81 3.98 4.25 2.76
C PHE A 81 5.25 5.00 3.17
N PRO A 82 6.19 5.36 2.26
CA PRO A 82 7.28 6.28 2.63
C PRO A 82 6.77 7.66 3.05
N TYR A 83 5.71 8.18 2.43
CA TYR A 83 5.08 9.43 2.87
C TYR A 83 4.52 9.31 4.29
N LEU A 84 3.77 8.24 4.60
CA LEU A 84 3.23 8.00 5.94
C LEU A 84 4.35 7.79 6.98
N ASN A 85 5.37 7.03 6.63
CA ASN A 85 6.53 6.79 7.48
C ASN A 85 7.31 8.09 7.77
N ASN A 86 7.40 8.97 6.78
CA ASN A 86 8.03 10.28 6.94
C ASN A 86 7.22 11.20 7.88
N ALA A 87 5.89 11.11 7.87
CA ALA A 87 5.07 11.83 8.83
C ALA A 87 5.34 11.37 10.28
N VAL A 88 5.50 10.06 10.49
CA VAL A 88 5.89 9.51 11.80
C VAL A 88 7.27 10.03 12.22
N ARG A 89 8.25 10.06 11.30
CA ARG A 89 9.57 10.63 11.55
C ARG A 89 9.49 12.10 11.99
N MET A 90 8.72 12.93 11.29
CA MET A 90 8.55 14.35 11.65
C MET A 90 8.00 14.54 13.06
N PHE A 91 7.10 13.68 13.49
CA PHE A 91 6.58 13.67 14.85
C PHE A 91 7.64 13.23 15.87
N GLU A 92 8.35 12.11 15.59
CA GLU A 92 9.44 11.62 16.45
C GLU A 92 10.56 12.68 16.62
N ASP A 93 10.87 13.43 15.56
CA ASP A 93 11.85 14.53 15.56
C ASP A 93 11.33 15.79 16.27
N GLY A 94 10.10 15.80 16.76
CA GLY A 94 9.50 16.94 17.44
C GLY A 94 9.19 18.14 16.54
N THR A 95 9.10 17.94 15.23
CA THR A 95 8.83 19.01 14.26
C THR A 95 7.44 19.62 14.44
N ALA A 96 6.42 18.78 14.67
CA ALA A 96 5.04 19.23 14.93
C ALA A 96 4.24 18.12 15.65
N SER A 97 3.07 18.48 16.20
CA SER A 97 2.15 17.48 16.74
C SER A 97 1.50 16.64 15.65
N MET A 98 1.04 15.43 15.99
CA MET A 98 0.29 14.56 15.04
C MET A 98 -0.92 15.29 14.45
N ALA A 99 -1.64 16.03 15.28
CA ALA A 99 -2.83 16.79 14.86
C ALA A 99 -2.50 17.91 13.88
N ASP A 100 -1.38 18.61 14.10
CA ASP A 100 -0.93 19.69 13.20
C ASP A 100 -0.44 19.10 11.86
N ILE A 101 0.29 17.99 11.88
CA ILE A 101 0.73 17.30 10.65
C ILE A 101 -0.49 16.84 9.84
N ASP A 102 -1.49 16.20 10.49
CA ASP A 102 -2.73 15.79 9.83
C ASP A 102 -3.49 16.98 9.24
N THR A 103 -3.57 18.08 9.99
CA THR A 103 -4.23 19.31 9.54
C THR A 103 -3.51 19.94 8.38
N ALA A 104 -2.19 20.02 8.43
CA ALA A 104 -1.36 20.59 7.37
C ALA A 104 -1.53 19.84 6.06
N MET A 105 -1.53 18.50 6.09
CA MET A 105 -1.69 17.69 4.87
C MET A 105 -3.10 17.76 4.29
N LYS A 106 -4.12 17.86 5.12
CA LYS A 106 -5.50 18.11 4.65
C LYS A 106 -5.64 19.50 4.02
N GLY A 107 -5.14 20.54 4.70
CA GLY A 107 -5.31 21.91 4.24
C GLY A 107 -4.34 22.33 3.14
N GLY A 108 -3.08 21.90 3.23
CA GLY A 108 -2.02 22.29 2.28
C GLY A 108 -1.98 21.47 0.99
N CYS A 109 -2.37 20.19 1.06
CA CYS A 109 -2.35 19.27 -0.08
C CYS A 109 -3.74 18.81 -0.52
N ASN A 110 -4.80 19.28 0.13
CA ASN A 110 -6.18 18.85 -0.11
C ASN A 110 -6.38 17.33 0.01
N PHE A 111 -5.64 16.69 0.89
CA PHE A 111 -5.83 15.27 1.16
C PHE A 111 -7.12 15.06 1.96
N PRO A 112 -7.90 14.00 1.66
CA PRO A 112 -9.15 13.73 2.37
C PRO A 112 -8.91 13.38 3.84
N MET A 113 -7.71 12.89 4.17
CA MET A 113 -7.33 12.43 5.51
C MET A 113 -5.85 12.73 5.76
N GLY A 114 -5.50 13.09 7.00
CA GLY A 114 -4.12 13.25 7.39
C GLY A 114 -3.39 11.90 7.56
N PRO A 115 -2.05 11.91 7.56
CA PRO A 115 -1.24 10.68 7.55
C PRO A 115 -1.45 9.78 8.76
N PHE A 116 -1.57 10.33 9.97
CA PHE A 116 -1.78 9.52 11.18
C PHE A 116 -3.18 8.91 11.24
N ALA A 117 -4.21 9.69 10.87
CA ALA A 117 -5.56 9.17 10.76
C ALA A 117 -5.68 8.09 9.66
N LEU A 118 -4.88 8.19 8.58
CA LEU A 118 -4.83 7.20 7.51
C LEU A 118 -4.09 5.94 7.95
N LEU A 119 -2.98 6.05 8.67
CA LEU A 119 -2.28 4.90 9.27
C LEU A 119 -3.24 4.09 10.18
N ASP A 120 -3.99 4.78 11.03
CA ASP A 120 -4.96 4.13 11.92
C ASP A 120 -6.14 3.51 11.17
N LEU A 121 -6.52 4.07 10.03
CA LEU A 121 -7.56 3.49 9.16
C LEU A 121 -7.08 2.22 8.45
N VAL A 122 -5.88 2.25 7.88
CA VAL A 122 -5.26 1.10 7.19
C VAL A 122 -4.96 -0.04 8.16
N GLY A 123 -4.54 0.32 9.36
CA GLY A 123 -4.05 -0.59 10.39
C GLY A 123 -2.54 -0.56 10.49
N LEU A 124 -2.03 -0.39 11.71
CA LEU A 124 -0.60 -0.20 11.95
C LEU A 124 0.22 -1.46 11.70
N ASP A 125 -0.33 -2.64 11.98
CA ASP A 125 0.27 -3.93 11.65
C ASP A 125 0.41 -4.14 10.13
N THR A 126 -0.63 -3.81 9.38
CA THR A 126 -0.62 -3.83 7.91
C THR A 126 0.43 -2.85 7.38
N SER A 127 0.45 -1.63 7.91
CA SER A 127 1.40 -0.58 7.53
C SER A 127 2.85 -0.98 7.82
N LEU A 128 3.09 -1.59 8.99
CA LEU A 128 4.40 -2.12 9.36
C LEU A 128 4.87 -3.20 8.39
N SER A 129 4.02 -4.19 8.10
CA SER A 129 4.34 -5.29 7.16
C SER A 129 4.65 -4.79 5.75
N ILE A 130 3.91 -3.79 5.26
CA ILE A 130 4.16 -3.19 3.95
C ILE A 130 5.52 -2.47 3.94
N LEU A 131 5.81 -1.65 4.95
CA LEU A 131 7.09 -0.95 5.06
C LEU A 131 8.27 -1.93 5.16
N GLU A 132 8.13 -3.01 5.92
CA GLU A 132 9.17 -4.06 6.01
C GLU A 132 9.42 -4.72 4.66
N THR A 133 8.37 -5.03 3.91
CA THR A 133 8.48 -5.61 2.57
C THR A 133 9.15 -4.62 1.59
N LEU A 134 8.77 -3.35 1.63
CA LEU A 134 9.37 -2.31 0.80
C LEU A 134 10.85 -2.11 1.16
N HIS A 135 11.17 -2.04 2.46
CA HIS A 135 12.54 -1.90 2.93
C HIS A 135 13.41 -3.09 2.53
N ALA A 136 12.91 -4.32 2.69
CA ALA A 136 13.63 -5.53 2.26
C ALA A 136 13.87 -5.55 0.73
N SER A 137 12.94 -5.00 -0.05
CA SER A 137 13.03 -5.00 -1.52
C SER A 137 13.94 -3.91 -2.08
N PHE A 138 13.92 -2.72 -1.47
CA PHE A 138 14.63 -1.54 -2.00
C PHE A 138 15.89 -1.17 -1.23
N GLY A 139 16.04 -1.62 0.02
CA GLY A 139 17.19 -1.32 0.88
C GLY A 139 17.35 0.15 1.25
N HIS A 140 16.32 0.98 1.04
CA HIS A 140 16.42 2.42 1.26
C HIS A 140 15.77 2.83 2.58
N GLU A 141 16.46 3.67 3.36
CA GLU A 141 16.04 4.10 4.71
C GLU A 141 14.65 4.74 4.78
N ASN A 142 14.17 5.36 3.70
CA ASN A 142 12.81 5.93 3.67
C ASN A 142 11.72 4.87 3.87
N PHE A 143 12.02 3.61 3.60
CA PHE A 143 11.11 2.48 3.80
C PHE A 143 11.30 1.79 5.15
N ALA A 144 12.40 2.07 5.86
CA ALA A 144 12.65 1.48 7.17
C ALA A 144 11.56 1.93 8.16
N PRO A 145 10.75 1.00 8.72
CA PRO A 145 9.65 1.37 9.61
C PRO A 145 10.16 2.12 10.84
N ARG A 146 9.52 3.23 11.15
CA ARG A 146 9.90 4.07 12.30
C ARG A 146 9.69 3.33 13.62
N PRO A 147 10.53 3.60 14.65
CA PRO A 147 10.47 2.97 15.96
C PRO A 147 9.07 3.05 16.60
N MET A 148 8.43 4.23 16.57
CA MET A 148 7.11 4.42 17.14
C MET A 148 6.04 3.52 16.52
N LEU A 149 6.08 3.31 15.19
CA LEU A 149 5.15 2.41 14.52
C LEU A 149 5.31 0.97 15.05
N ARG A 150 6.56 0.49 15.19
CA ARG A 150 6.86 -0.83 15.76
C ARG A 150 6.38 -0.96 17.21
N GLU A 151 6.60 0.09 18.01
CA GLU A 151 6.14 0.12 19.40
C GLU A 151 4.62 0.01 19.54
N LEU A 152 3.88 0.80 18.75
CA LEU A 152 2.41 0.75 18.78
C LEU A 152 1.89 -0.62 18.41
N VAL A 153 2.43 -1.22 17.35
CA VAL A 153 2.07 -2.58 16.94
C VAL A 153 2.38 -3.60 18.03
N ALA A 154 3.56 -3.53 18.66
CA ALA A 154 3.95 -4.42 19.75
C ALA A 154 3.02 -4.29 20.98
N LYS A 155 2.45 -3.11 21.21
CA LYS A 155 1.47 -2.85 22.27
C LYS A 155 0.03 -3.24 21.90
N GLY A 156 -0.20 -3.79 20.70
CA GLY A 156 -1.54 -4.15 20.20
C GLY A 156 -2.42 -2.95 19.82
N ARG A 157 -1.82 -1.76 19.73
CA ARG A 157 -2.49 -0.53 19.25
C ARG A 157 -2.45 -0.51 17.73
N LEU A 158 -3.46 -1.12 17.10
CA LEU A 158 -3.44 -1.38 15.65
C LEU A 158 -4.30 -0.40 14.83
N GLY A 159 -4.72 0.71 15.44
CA GLY A 159 -5.57 1.71 14.84
C GLY A 159 -7.06 1.48 15.11
N ARG A 160 -7.93 1.91 14.19
CA ARG A 160 -9.39 1.89 14.39
C ARG A 160 -9.95 0.52 14.75
N LYS A 161 -9.37 -0.55 14.20
CA LYS A 161 -9.83 -1.94 14.45
C LYS A 161 -9.65 -2.39 15.91
N THR A 162 -8.73 -1.78 16.65
CA THR A 162 -8.50 -2.02 18.07
C THR A 162 -8.94 -0.82 18.93
N LYS A 163 -9.59 0.18 18.34
CA LYS A 163 -9.99 1.45 18.94
C LYS A 163 -8.84 2.29 19.49
N ALA A 164 -7.62 1.92 19.18
CA ALA A 164 -6.41 2.62 19.60
C ALA A 164 -5.28 2.39 18.59
N GLY A 165 -4.64 3.47 18.17
CA GLY A 165 -3.48 3.53 17.31
C GLY A 165 -2.64 4.73 17.68
N PHE A 166 -2.34 5.58 16.71
CA PHE A 166 -1.82 6.93 16.96
C PHE A 166 -2.84 7.76 17.74
N TYR A 167 -4.13 7.59 17.42
CA TYR A 167 -5.26 8.19 18.14
C TYR A 167 -6.04 7.15 18.94
N GLU A 168 -6.92 7.64 19.83
CA GLU A 168 -7.96 6.85 20.49
C GLU A 168 -9.30 7.02 19.73
N TYR A 169 -10.15 5.95 19.70
CA TYR A 169 -11.42 5.90 18.96
C TYR A 169 -12.57 5.42 19.81
#